data_b6d9c4cfdd1407af5bfe55ba36f7b7b3
#
_entry.id   b6d9c4cfdd1407af5bfe55ba36f7b7b3
#
_cell.length_a   1.000
_cell.length_b   1.000
_cell.length_c   1.000
_cell.angle_alpha   90.00
_cell.angle_beta   90.00
_cell.angle_gamma   90.00
#
_symmetry.space_group_name_H-M   'P 1'
#
loop_
_entity.id
_entity.type
_entity.pdbx_description
1 polymer ?
#
loop_
_entity_poly.entity_id
_entity_poly.type
_entity_poly.pdbx_seq_one_letter_code
_entity_poly.pdbx_strand_id
1 'polypeptide(L)'
;MKPYLRVIYNYIKFLWIKLLRQKVFFYPVQLLGWNTKITMQRGASIHLGKHITSDGRCVIIIDQEADLTIGDGVYFNEGAMISCKNCVKIGAGCKFGPNVKIFDNDHKFDAKNGVGNEHISKPISIGRNCWIASNCVVL
;
A
#
# COMPACT_ATOMS: atom_id res chain seq x y z
N MET A 1 -3.47 -21.83 2.91
CA MET A 1 -2.40 -21.81 3.94
C MET A 1 -3.00 -21.52 5.29
N LYS A 2 -2.51 -22.20 6.33
CA LYS A 2 -2.99 -21.96 7.70
C LYS A 2 -2.64 -20.53 8.15
N PRO A 3 -3.52 -19.83 8.85
CA PRO A 3 -3.33 -18.40 9.19
C PRO A 3 -2.03 -18.09 9.93
N TYR A 4 -1.60 -18.98 10.84
CA TYR A 4 -0.37 -18.79 11.61
C TYR A 4 0.90 -18.80 10.75
N LEU A 5 0.92 -19.58 9.65
CA LEU A 5 2.05 -19.56 8.71
C LEU A 5 2.14 -18.23 7.96
N ARG A 6 1.00 -17.61 7.66
CA ARG A 6 0.96 -16.26 7.07
C ARG A 6 1.54 -15.23 8.04
N VAL A 7 1.19 -15.30 9.30
CA VAL A 7 1.71 -14.39 10.34
C VAL A 7 3.24 -14.52 10.45
N ILE A 8 3.75 -15.73 10.58
CA ILE A 8 5.21 -15.99 10.68
C ILE A 8 5.94 -15.47 9.43
N TYR A 9 5.42 -15.79 8.25
CA TYR A 9 6.01 -15.32 6.99
C TYR A 9 6.05 -13.78 6.91
N ASN A 10 4.94 -13.12 7.21
CA ASN A 10 4.88 -11.67 7.16
C ASN A 10 5.78 -11.03 8.21
N TYR A 11 5.84 -11.59 9.42
CA TYR A 11 6.72 -11.09 10.46
C TYR A 11 8.19 -11.11 10.03
N ILE A 12 8.67 -12.24 9.50
CA ILE A 12 10.03 -12.38 8.98
C ILE A 12 10.27 -11.41 7.81
N LYS A 13 9.31 -11.32 6.88
CA LYS A 13 9.37 -10.41 5.75
C LYS A 13 9.52 -8.95 6.17
N PHE A 14 8.71 -8.48 7.12
CA PHE A 14 8.78 -7.10 7.59
C PHE A 14 10.03 -6.82 8.43
N LEU A 15 10.50 -7.78 9.22
CA LEU A 15 11.80 -7.66 9.90
C LEU A 15 12.93 -7.50 8.90
N TRP A 16 12.94 -8.29 7.83
CA TRP A 16 13.93 -8.18 6.77
C TRP A 16 13.88 -6.84 6.05
N ILE A 17 12.69 -6.37 5.68
CA ILE A 17 12.52 -5.05 5.06
C ILE A 17 12.98 -3.94 6.03
N LYS A 18 12.64 -4.03 7.31
CA LYS A 18 13.07 -3.07 8.34
C LYS A 18 14.58 -3.02 8.48
N LEU A 19 15.25 -4.16 8.46
CA LEU A 19 16.71 -4.23 8.52
C LEU A 19 17.37 -3.49 7.34
N LEU A 20 16.75 -3.58 6.16
CA LEU A 20 17.27 -2.95 4.94
C LEU A 20 16.86 -1.47 4.79
N ARG A 21 15.72 -1.05 5.35
CA ARG A 21 15.06 0.24 5.04
C ARG A 21 14.79 1.15 6.24
N GLN A 22 14.95 0.69 7.46
CA GLN A 22 14.82 1.43 8.72
C GLN A 22 13.43 2.04 9.03
N LYS A 23 12.78 2.74 8.09
CA LYS A 23 11.48 3.41 8.28
C LYS A 23 10.29 2.46 8.06
N VAL A 24 10.32 1.29 8.71
CA VAL A 24 9.25 0.28 8.66
C VAL A 24 8.67 0.09 10.06
N PHE A 25 7.42 0.49 10.24
CA PHE A 25 6.68 0.38 11.49
C PHE A 25 5.49 -0.56 11.25
N PHE A 26 5.42 -1.66 11.97
CA PHE A 26 4.36 -2.64 11.78
C PHE A 26 3.99 -3.33 13.08
N TYR A 27 2.72 -3.69 13.20
CA TYR A 27 2.26 -4.58 14.25
C TYR A 27 2.57 -6.04 13.87
N PRO A 28 3.03 -6.90 14.81
CA PRO A 28 3.52 -8.24 14.49
C PRO A 28 2.56 -9.15 13.73
N VAL A 29 1.25 -9.01 13.98
CA VAL A 29 0.25 -9.89 13.38
C VAL A 29 -0.27 -9.28 12.08
N GLN A 30 0.30 -9.73 10.95
CA GLN A 30 -0.10 -9.35 9.60
C GLN A 30 -0.55 -10.58 8.82
N LEU A 31 -1.60 -10.44 8.03
CA LEU A 31 -2.22 -11.52 7.25
C LEU A 31 -2.18 -11.25 5.73
N LEU A 32 -1.16 -10.55 5.28
CA LEU A 32 -0.97 -10.31 3.84
C LEU A 32 -0.71 -11.62 3.09
N GLY A 33 -1.26 -11.72 1.89
CA GLY A 33 -1.04 -12.87 1.01
C GLY A 33 0.42 -13.06 0.64
N TRP A 34 0.84 -14.28 0.33
CA TRP A 34 2.23 -14.60 -0.07
C TRP A 34 2.70 -13.82 -1.28
N ASN A 35 1.79 -13.61 -2.24
CA ASN A 35 2.06 -12.92 -3.48
C ASN A 35 1.97 -11.41 -3.33
N THR A 36 1.82 -10.88 -2.11
CA THR A 36 1.86 -9.44 -1.87
C THR A 36 3.29 -8.94 -2.03
N LYS A 37 3.51 -8.14 -3.07
CA LYS A 37 4.80 -7.50 -3.34
C LYS A 37 4.84 -6.13 -2.69
N ILE A 38 5.86 -5.87 -1.88
CA ILE A 38 6.12 -4.55 -1.28
C ILE A 38 7.49 -4.09 -1.77
N THR A 39 7.52 -2.95 -2.45
CA THR A 39 8.74 -2.30 -2.93
C THR A 39 8.83 -0.93 -2.28
N MET A 40 9.96 -0.65 -1.64
CA MET A 40 10.23 0.63 -0.99
C MET A 40 11.52 1.20 -1.52
N GLN A 41 11.51 2.47 -1.93
CA GLN A 41 12.71 3.19 -2.32
C GLN A 41 13.40 3.84 -1.12
N ARG A 42 14.53 4.50 -1.37
CA ARG A 42 15.32 5.16 -0.32
C ARG A 42 14.49 6.25 0.37
N GLY A 43 14.55 6.31 1.69
CA GLY A 43 13.83 7.30 2.49
C GLY A 43 12.32 7.05 2.65
N ALA A 44 11.73 6.11 1.88
CA ALA A 44 10.33 5.73 2.01
C ALA A 44 9.99 5.20 3.41
N SER A 45 8.79 5.50 3.87
CA SER A 45 8.26 4.98 5.14
C SER A 45 6.95 4.21 4.95
N ILE A 46 6.75 3.19 5.79
CA ILE A 46 5.51 2.41 5.85
C ILE A 46 5.09 2.20 7.30
N HIS A 47 3.83 2.52 7.59
CA HIS A 47 3.21 2.33 8.90
C HIS A 47 2.02 1.38 8.75
N LEU A 48 2.12 0.19 9.34
CA LEU A 48 1.08 -0.84 9.29
C LEU A 48 0.47 -1.05 10.67
N GLY A 49 -0.83 -0.84 10.77
CA GLY A 49 -1.64 -1.16 11.93
C GLY A 49 -1.79 -2.67 12.15
N LYS A 50 -2.76 -3.04 12.99
CA LYS A 50 -3.01 -4.44 13.39
C LYS A 50 -3.82 -5.17 12.31
N HIS A 51 -3.54 -6.46 12.12
CA HIS A 51 -4.39 -7.40 11.38
C HIS A 51 -4.76 -6.94 9.96
N ILE A 52 -3.81 -6.34 9.25
CA ILE A 52 -4.01 -6.04 7.83
C ILE A 52 -4.01 -7.35 7.06
N THR A 53 -5.01 -7.52 6.21
CA THR A 53 -5.23 -8.75 5.44
C THR A 53 -5.24 -8.45 3.95
N SER A 54 -4.66 -9.33 3.15
CA SER A 54 -4.86 -9.32 1.70
C SER A 54 -5.11 -10.71 1.16
N ASP A 55 -5.99 -10.81 0.17
CA ASP A 55 -6.18 -12.00 -0.63
C ASP A 55 -5.40 -11.89 -1.94
N GLY A 56 -4.95 -13.04 -2.43
CA GLY A 56 -4.26 -13.13 -3.70
C GLY A 56 -3.04 -12.20 -3.84
N ARG A 57 -2.84 -11.71 -5.05
CA ARG A 57 -1.71 -10.84 -5.38
C ARG A 57 -2.07 -9.37 -5.15
N CYS A 58 -1.38 -8.73 -4.23
CA CYS A 58 -1.41 -7.27 -4.06
C CYS A 58 -0.03 -6.67 -4.35
N VAL A 59 0.00 -5.41 -4.79
CA VAL A 59 1.24 -4.68 -5.09
C VAL A 59 1.25 -3.36 -4.35
N ILE A 60 2.30 -3.11 -3.58
CA ILE A 60 2.52 -1.87 -2.85
C ILE A 60 3.88 -1.32 -3.26
N ILE A 61 3.89 -0.14 -3.86
CA ILE A 61 5.08 0.57 -4.29
C ILE A 61 5.13 1.89 -3.52
N ILE A 62 6.23 2.14 -2.82
CA ILE A 62 6.45 3.37 -2.06
C ILE A 62 7.73 3.99 -2.59
N ASP A 63 7.57 5.13 -3.21
CA ASP A 63 8.65 5.85 -3.86
C ASP A 63 9.55 6.59 -2.85
N GLN A 64 10.58 7.22 -3.37
CA GLN A 64 11.55 7.94 -2.57
C GLN A 64 10.89 9.00 -1.68
N GLU A 65 11.24 8.99 -0.37
CA GLU A 65 10.72 9.89 0.67
C GLU A 65 9.18 9.89 0.83
N ALA A 66 8.45 8.97 0.18
CA ALA A 66 7.01 8.84 0.32
C ALA A 66 6.61 8.12 1.61
N ASP A 67 5.41 8.41 2.09
CA ASP A 67 4.84 7.84 3.32
C ASP A 67 3.54 7.08 3.06
N LEU A 68 3.49 5.80 3.46
CA LEU A 68 2.29 4.99 3.41
C LEU A 68 1.85 4.60 4.81
N THR A 69 0.65 5.00 5.20
CA THR A 69 0.02 4.57 6.45
C THR A 69 -1.24 3.74 6.17
N ILE A 70 -1.32 2.55 6.75
CA ILE A 70 -2.49 1.65 6.67
C ILE A 70 -2.96 1.34 8.09
N GLY A 71 -4.20 1.69 8.39
CA GLY A 71 -4.80 1.50 9.70
C GLY A 71 -5.15 0.05 10.04
N ASP A 72 -5.61 -0.17 11.26
CA ASP A 72 -5.97 -1.49 11.79
C ASP A 72 -7.09 -2.15 10.98
N GLY A 73 -7.03 -3.46 10.77
CA GLY A 73 -8.10 -4.27 10.19
C GLY A 73 -8.44 -3.96 8.73
N VAL A 74 -7.55 -3.28 8.01
CA VAL A 74 -7.74 -3.02 6.59
C VAL A 74 -7.63 -4.31 5.79
N TYR A 75 -8.55 -4.49 4.85
CA TYR A 75 -8.62 -5.64 3.96
C TYR A 75 -8.49 -5.25 2.50
N PHE A 76 -7.58 -5.90 1.81
CA PHE A 76 -7.40 -5.79 0.37
C PHE A 76 -7.77 -7.09 -0.33
N ASN A 77 -8.65 -7.03 -1.32
CA ASN A 77 -8.94 -8.16 -2.19
C ASN A 77 -7.85 -8.31 -3.27
N GLU A 78 -7.90 -9.40 -4.02
CA GLU A 78 -6.95 -9.71 -5.07
C GLU A 78 -6.80 -8.57 -6.09
N GLY A 79 -5.59 -8.37 -6.56
CA GLY A 79 -5.27 -7.38 -7.58
C GLY A 79 -5.20 -5.94 -7.07
N ALA A 80 -5.35 -5.70 -5.77
CA ALA A 80 -5.18 -4.36 -5.22
C ALA A 80 -3.76 -3.83 -5.47
N MET A 81 -3.66 -2.54 -5.81
CA MET A 81 -2.39 -1.87 -6.05
C MET A 81 -2.36 -0.49 -5.40
N ILE A 82 -1.26 -0.20 -4.72
CA ILE A 82 -0.95 1.13 -4.17
C ILE A 82 0.34 1.60 -4.81
N SER A 83 0.32 2.78 -5.43
CA SER A 83 1.51 3.51 -5.88
C SER A 83 1.54 4.83 -5.10
N CYS A 84 2.47 4.90 -4.16
CA CYS A 84 2.63 6.04 -3.26
C CYS A 84 3.93 6.78 -3.62
N LYS A 85 3.79 7.99 -4.15
CA LYS A 85 4.91 8.90 -4.47
C LYS A 85 5.01 10.10 -3.53
N ASN A 86 3.97 10.35 -2.74
CA ASN A 86 3.92 11.44 -1.77
C ASN A 86 3.44 10.89 -0.42
N CYS A 87 2.13 10.79 -0.23
CA CYS A 87 1.57 10.34 1.03
C CYS A 87 0.19 9.69 0.80
N VAL A 88 0.06 8.43 1.21
CA VAL A 88 -1.23 7.72 1.21
C VAL A 88 -1.57 7.30 2.63
N LYS A 89 -2.73 7.74 3.13
CA LYS A 89 -3.26 7.37 4.43
C LYS A 89 -4.59 6.62 4.28
N ILE A 90 -4.66 5.41 4.83
CA ILE A 90 -5.87 4.57 4.84
C ILE A 90 -6.30 4.36 6.28
N GLY A 91 -7.50 4.82 6.61
CA GLY A 91 -8.09 4.67 7.94
C GLY A 91 -8.41 3.21 8.28
N ALA A 92 -8.55 2.94 9.59
CA ALA A 92 -8.85 1.59 10.09
C ALA A 92 -10.19 1.05 9.56
N GLY A 93 -10.28 -0.27 9.39
CA GLY A 93 -11.51 -0.98 9.02
C GLY A 93 -11.94 -0.83 7.56
N CYS A 94 -11.13 -0.20 6.71
CA CYS A 94 -11.44 -0.08 5.28
C CYS A 94 -11.38 -1.43 4.56
N LYS A 95 -12.24 -1.59 3.56
CA LYS A 95 -12.29 -2.78 2.71
C LYS A 95 -12.21 -2.38 1.24
N PHE A 96 -11.32 -3.04 0.53
CA PHE A 96 -11.08 -2.80 -0.88
C PHE A 96 -11.46 -4.03 -1.70
N GLY A 97 -12.34 -3.84 -2.68
CA GLY A 97 -12.74 -4.89 -3.63
C GLY A 97 -11.62 -5.29 -4.57
N PRO A 98 -11.84 -6.34 -5.39
CA PRO A 98 -10.86 -6.77 -6.39
C PRO A 98 -10.41 -5.64 -7.33
N ASN A 99 -9.12 -5.65 -7.65
CA ASN A 99 -8.50 -4.73 -8.62
C ASN A 99 -8.61 -3.24 -8.28
N VAL A 100 -8.81 -2.86 -7.02
CA VAL A 100 -8.75 -1.45 -6.62
C VAL A 100 -7.34 -0.92 -6.80
N LYS A 101 -7.23 0.31 -7.34
CA LYS A 101 -5.97 1.03 -7.50
C LYS A 101 -6.01 2.32 -6.68
N ILE A 102 -4.91 2.64 -6.01
CA ILE A 102 -4.72 3.87 -5.25
C ILE A 102 -3.41 4.49 -5.72
N PHE A 103 -3.49 5.62 -6.42
CA PHE A 103 -2.35 6.33 -6.96
C PHE A 103 -2.40 7.79 -6.53
N ASP A 104 -1.49 8.22 -5.67
CA ASP A 104 -1.35 9.61 -5.25
C ASP A 104 -0.55 10.45 -6.27
N ASN A 105 -0.44 9.95 -7.48
CA ASN A 105 0.43 10.51 -8.50
C ASN A 105 -0.15 10.32 -9.89
N ASP A 106 0.22 11.25 -10.79
CA ASP A 106 -0.10 11.23 -12.20
C ASP A 106 1.08 11.75 -13.01
N HIS A 107 1.08 11.55 -14.31
CA HIS A 107 2.05 12.14 -15.22
C HIS A 107 1.71 13.59 -15.51
N LYS A 108 2.73 14.44 -15.49
CA LYS A 108 2.59 15.82 -15.98
C LYS A 108 2.43 15.82 -17.50
N PHE A 109 1.46 16.54 -17.97
CA PHE A 109 1.22 16.69 -19.41
C PHE A 109 0.90 18.14 -19.78
N ASP A 110 1.12 18.52 -21.01
CA ASP A 110 0.71 19.77 -21.59
C ASP A 110 0.17 19.59 -23.01
N ALA A 111 -0.60 20.54 -23.51
CA ALA A 111 -1.28 20.45 -24.79
C ALA A 111 -0.31 20.45 -26.01
N LYS A 112 0.90 20.95 -25.82
CA LYS A 112 1.90 21.06 -26.92
C LYS A 112 2.80 19.83 -27.02
N ASN A 113 3.26 19.31 -25.87
CA ASN A 113 4.28 18.29 -25.80
C ASN A 113 3.72 16.91 -25.35
N GLY A 114 2.43 16.86 -24.96
CA GLY A 114 1.79 15.64 -24.46
C GLY A 114 2.29 15.24 -23.07
N VAL A 115 2.42 13.93 -22.81
CA VAL A 115 2.81 13.38 -21.52
C VAL A 115 4.31 13.45 -21.31
N GLY A 116 4.73 14.08 -20.21
CA GLY A 116 6.13 14.18 -19.79
C GLY A 116 6.59 13.01 -18.90
N ASN A 117 7.88 12.98 -18.58
CA ASN A 117 8.47 12.02 -17.64
C ASN A 117 8.31 12.44 -16.17
N GLU A 118 7.92 13.67 -15.92
CA GLU A 118 7.70 14.18 -14.58
C GLU A 118 6.34 13.72 -14.02
N HIS A 119 6.31 13.46 -12.71
CA HIS A 119 5.08 13.16 -11.99
C HIS A 119 4.63 14.36 -11.17
N ILE A 120 3.32 14.53 -11.09
CA ILE A 120 2.67 15.35 -10.07
C ILE A 120 2.08 14.42 -9.03
N SER A 121 2.21 14.77 -7.75
CA SER A 121 1.65 13.96 -6.66
C SER A 121 0.97 14.84 -5.62
N LYS A 122 -0.15 14.34 -5.09
CA LYS A 122 -0.90 14.97 -3.99
C LYS A 122 -1.28 13.91 -2.97
N PRO A 123 -1.31 14.27 -1.67
CA PRO A 123 -1.67 13.30 -0.64
C PRO A 123 -3.08 12.74 -0.84
N ILE A 124 -3.24 11.43 -0.62
CA ILE A 124 -4.54 10.77 -0.53
C ILE A 124 -4.82 10.42 0.93
N SER A 125 -6.04 10.72 1.38
CA SER A 125 -6.53 10.31 2.69
C SER A 125 -7.89 9.64 2.56
N ILE A 126 -7.94 8.34 2.92
CA ILE A 126 -9.18 7.55 2.98
C ILE A 126 -9.57 7.42 4.44
N GLY A 127 -10.79 7.82 4.78
CA GLY A 127 -11.32 7.79 6.14
C GLY A 127 -11.45 6.36 6.70
N ARG A 128 -11.97 6.23 7.92
CA ARG A 128 -12.19 4.92 8.56
C ARG A 128 -13.42 4.23 8.01
N ASN A 129 -13.43 2.89 8.02
CA ASN A 129 -14.57 2.03 7.66
C ASN A 129 -15.14 2.30 6.26
N CYS A 130 -14.32 2.77 5.32
CA CYS A 130 -14.73 2.96 3.94
C CYS A 130 -14.77 1.61 3.20
N TRP A 131 -15.73 1.47 2.31
CA TRP A 131 -15.75 0.40 1.33
C TRP A 131 -15.54 0.97 -0.06
N ILE A 132 -14.47 0.52 -0.72
CA ILE A 132 -14.13 0.87 -2.10
C ILE A 132 -14.42 -0.36 -2.96
N ALA A 133 -15.40 -0.25 -3.86
CA ALA A 133 -15.86 -1.35 -4.69
C ALA A 133 -14.81 -1.81 -5.71
N SER A 134 -15.07 -2.96 -6.36
CA SER A 134 -14.16 -3.56 -7.34
C SER A 134 -13.86 -2.64 -8.53
N ASN A 135 -12.63 -2.72 -9.05
CA ASN A 135 -12.16 -1.97 -10.22
C ASN A 135 -12.18 -0.44 -10.06
N CYS A 136 -12.33 0.08 -8.85
CA CYS A 136 -12.21 1.52 -8.60
C CYS A 136 -10.76 1.98 -8.65
N VAL A 137 -10.57 3.21 -9.13
CA VAL A 137 -9.29 3.93 -9.08
C VAL A 137 -9.48 5.17 -8.22
N VAL A 138 -8.63 5.35 -7.22
CA VAL A 138 -8.53 6.53 -6.36
C VAL A 138 -7.29 7.29 -6.77
N LEU A 139 -7.50 8.57 -7.15
CA LEU A 139 -6.45 9.48 -7.62
C LEU A 139 -6.38 10.72 -6.73
#